data_78c57c2e0f6bc7b36256f810feadb61d
#
_entry.id   78c57c2e0f6bc7b36256f810feadb61d
#
_cell.length_a   1.000
_cell.length_b   1.000
_cell.length_c   1.000
_cell.angle_alpha   90.00
_cell.angle_beta   90.00
_cell.angle_gamma   90.00
#
_symmetry.space_group_name_H-M   'P 1'
#
loop_
_entity.id
_entity.type
_entity.pdbx_description
1 polymer ?
#
loop_
_entity_poly.entity_id
_entity_poly.type
_entity_poly.pdbx_seq_one_letter_code
_entity_poly.pdbx_strand_id
1 'polypeptide(L)'
;MREILDIPVGDLMSTAVVTVTPETSVEALTDLMTKHDYNGFPVVTDTGKLVGLVTRTDLFKVYLLAYRPFIPALEDTWVSSVGAIMSTGVVALYPVEPALKAIALMVDHRIRTIPIVTDTAAGTIVVGVVARRDLARALKP
;
A
#
# COMPACT_ATOMS: atom_id res chain seq x y z
N MET A 1 26.55 -8.53 -5.62
CA MET A 1 25.27 -7.99 -6.12
C MET A 1 24.22 -9.05 -6.30
N ARG A 2 24.56 -10.18 -6.89
CA ARG A 2 23.62 -11.28 -7.12
C ARG A 2 23.02 -11.81 -5.81
N GLU A 3 23.84 -11.93 -4.77
CA GLU A 3 23.38 -12.38 -3.45
C GLU A 3 22.38 -11.42 -2.81
N ILE A 4 22.56 -10.13 -3.01
CA ILE A 4 21.67 -9.10 -2.48
C ILE A 4 20.28 -9.21 -3.13
N LEU A 5 20.24 -9.49 -4.43
CA LEU A 5 18.97 -9.62 -5.16
C LEU A 5 18.21 -10.88 -4.79
N ASP A 6 18.90 -11.88 -4.24
CA ASP A 6 18.29 -13.15 -3.81
C ASP A 6 17.78 -13.09 -2.37
N ILE A 7 18.02 -11.99 -1.64
CA ILE A 7 17.52 -11.84 -0.27
C ILE A 7 15.98 -11.92 -0.28
N PRO A 8 15.37 -12.75 0.58
CA PRO A 8 13.92 -12.80 0.68
C PRO A 8 13.36 -11.45 1.13
N VAL A 9 12.26 -11.02 0.54
CA VAL A 9 11.64 -9.74 0.93
C VAL A 9 11.22 -9.72 2.39
N GLY A 10 10.95 -10.89 2.98
CA GLY A 10 10.66 -11.00 4.40
C GLY A 10 11.78 -10.50 5.29
N ASP A 11 13.02 -10.57 4.84
CA ASP A 11 14.19 -10.07 5.58
C ASP A 11 14.35 -8.56 5.46
N LEU A 12 13.70 -7.94 4.49
CA LEU A 12 13.81 -6.50 4.19
C LEU A 12 12.57 -5.72 4.59
N MET A 13 11.45 -6.39 4.73
CA MET A 13 10.16 -5.74 5.00
C MET A 13 10.12 -5.05 6.34
N SER A 14 9.31 -3.99 6.43
CA SER A 14 8.89 -3.42 7.70
C SER A 14 7.72 -4.22 8.24
N THR A 15 7.79 -4.61 9.51
CA THR A 15 6.71 -5.34 10.20
C THR A 15 5.82 -4.41 11.01
N ALA A 16 6.25 -3.18 11.23
CA ALA A 16 5.43 -2.14 11.88
C ALA A 16 4.45 -1.55 10.86
N VAL A 17 3.52 -2.38 10.40
CA VAL A 17 2.59 -2.01 9.31
C VAL A 17 1.45 -1.18 9.87
N VAL A 18 1.19 -0.04 9.24
CA VAL A 18 -0.02 0.75 9.46
C VAL A 18 -1.00 0.39 8.36
N THR A 19 -2.16 -0.13 8.73
CA THR A 19 -3.22 -0.50 7.80
C THR A 19 -4.46 0.35 8.04
N VAL A 20 -5.32 0.38 7.03
CA VAL A 20 -6.64 1.00 7.12
C VAL A 20 -7.69 0.01 6.69
N THR A 21 -8.95 0.32 6.93
CA THR A 21 -10.08 -0.50 6.47
C THR A 21 -10.85 0.23 5.37
N PRO A 22 -11.69 -0.47 4.62
CA PRO A 22 -12.53 0.22 3.61
C PRO A 22 -13.42 1.30 4.22
N GLU A 23 -13.78 1.18 5.49
CA GLU A 23 -14.65 2.12 6.20
C GLU A 23 -13.87 3.32 6.76
N THR A 24 -12.55 3.28 6.77
CA THR A 24 -11.73 4.42 7.22
C THR A 24 -12.10 5.66 6.40
N SER A 25 -12.32 6.78 7.07
CA SER A 25 -12.67 8.02 6.39
C SER A 25 -11.48 8.61 5.65
N VAL A 26 -11.75 9.37 4.60
CA VAL A 26 -10.71 10.10 3.87
C VAL A 26 -9.99 11.09 4.80
N GLU A 27 -10.72 11.68 5.73
CA GLU A 27 -10.14 12.58 6.74
C GLU A 27 -9.13 11.84 7.63
N ALA A 28 -9.50 10.66 8.14
CA ALA A 28 -8.59 9.84 8.95
C ALA A 28 -7.38 9.38 8.13
N LEU A 29 -7.57 9.04 6.85
CA LEU A 29 -6.47 8.69 5.96
C LEU A 29 -5.51 9.87 5.78
N THR A 30 -6.05 11.08 5.60
CA THR A 30 -5.24 12.31 5.47
C THR A 30 -4.37 12.49 6.70
N ASP A 31 -4.93 12.30 7.90
CA ASP A 31 -4.19 12.40 9.15
C ASP A 31 -3.06 11.37 9.22
N LEU A 32 -3.33 10.14 8.79
CA LEU A 32 -2.30 9.09 8.76
C LEU A 32 -1.18 9.43 7.78
N MET A 33 -1.51 10.01 6.64
CA MET A 33 -0.51 10.39 5.63
C MET A 33 0.33 11.59 6.05
N THR A 34 -0.19 12.46 6.91
CA THR A 34 0.62 13.55 7.50
C THR A 34 1.49 13.05 8.64
N LYS A 35 1.03 12.05 9.38
CA LYS A 35 1.75 11.48 10.51
C LYS A 35 2.87 10.54 10.08
N HIS A 36 2.68 9.79 9.00
CA HIS A 36 3.61 8.80 8.49
C HIS A 36 4.07 9.17 7.09
N ASP A 37 5.38 9.09 6.83
CA ASP A 37 5.94 9.35 5.50
C ASP A 37 5.86 8.09 4.64
N TYR A 38 4.66 7.58 4.44
CA TYR A 38 4.40 6.40 3.62
C TYR A 38 3.69 6.81 2.34
N ASN A 39 4.01 6.12 1.23
CA ASN A 39 3.35 6.35 -0.05
C ASN A 39 2.01 5.64 -0.16
N GLY A 40 1.80 4.61 0.64
CA GLY A 40 0.56 3.86 0.59
C GLY A 40 0.34 3.04 1.84
N PHE A 41 -0.92 2.67 2.06
CA PHE A 41 -1.35 1.86 3.18
C PHE A 41 -2.14 0.67 2.67
N PRO A 42 -1.81 -0.56 3.13
CA PRO A 42 -2.68 -1.69 2.83
C PRO A 42 -4.06 -1.48 3.43
N VAL A 43 -5.08 -1.85 2.68
CA VAL A 43 -6.47 -1.82 3.13
C VAL A 43 -6.88 -3.25 3.47
N VAL A 44 -7.31 -3.46 4.70
CA VAL A 44 -7.62 -4.78 5.23
C VAL A 44 -9.00 -4.83 5.86
N THR A 45 -9.54 -6.04 5.96
CA THR A 45 -10.77 -6.29 6.73
C THR A 45 -10.46 -6.32 8.22
N ASP A 46 -11.49 -6.44 9.06
CA ASP A 46 -11.35 -6.58 10.52
C ASP A 46 -10.46 -7.77 10.92
N THR A 47 -10.39 -8.80 10.07
CA THR A 47 -9.56 -9.99 10.31
C THR A 47 -8.16 -9.86 9.73
N GLY A 48 -7.83 -8.71 9.14
CA GLY A 48 -6.50 -8.46 8.57
C GLY A 48 -6.33 -8.93 7.14
N LYS A 49 -7.41 -9.37 6.48
CA LYS A 49 -7.36 -9.82 5.09
C LYS A 49 -7.14 -8.65 4.14
N LEU A 50 -6.15 -8.76 3.27
CA LEU A 50 -5.85 -7.72 2.28
C LEU A 50 -6.98 -7.61 1.25
N VAL A 51 -7.54 -6.42 1.09
CA VAL A 51 -8.60 -6.14 0.14
C VAL A 51 -8.28 -4.99 -0.81
N GLY A 52 -7.25 -4.20 -0.53
CA GLY A 52 -6.88 -3.10 -1.39
C GLY A 52 -5.60 -2.42 -0.96
N LEU A 53 -5.23 -1.40 -1.71
CA LEU A 53 -4.13 -0.50 -1.39
C LEU A 53 -4.59 0.93 -1.67
N VAL A 54 -4.32 1.85 -0.76
CA VAL A 54 -4.62 3.27 -0.95
C VAL A 54 -3.31 4.06 -0.88
N THR A 55 -3.10 4.94 -1.84
CA THR A 55 -1.85 5.70 -1.99
C THR A 55 -2.11 7.19 -1.85
N ARG A 56 -1.01 7.95 -1.71
CA ARG A 56 -1.08 9.42 -1.75
C ARG A 56 -1.72 9.94 -3.03
N THR A 57 -1.44 9.30 -4.15
CA THR A 57 -2.03 9.68 -5.43
C THR A 57 -3.54 9.51 -5.40
N ASP A 58 -4.04 8.43 -4.81
CA ASP A 58 -5.48 8.22 -4.64
C ASP A 58 -6.11 9.35 -3.82
N LEU A 59 -5.45 9.74 -2.73
CA LEU A 59 -5.90 10.84 -1.89
C LEU A 59 -5.89 12.18 -2.66
N PHE A 60 -4.82 12.45 -3.41
CA PHE A 60 -4.71 13.68 -4.20
C PHE A 60 -5.81 13.76 -5.25
N LYS A 61 -6.20 12.64 -5.86
CA LYS A 61 -7.30 12.61 -6.81
C LYS A 61 -8.62 13.05 -6.18
N VAL A 62 -8.86 12.66 -4.93
CA VAL A 62 -10.04 13.09 -4.18
C VAL A 62 -10.07 14.61 -4.06
N TYR A 63 -8.97 15.21 -3.60
CA TYR A 63 -8.90 16.66 -3.46
C TYR A 63 -8.98 17.39 -4.80
N LEU A 64 -8.40 16.83 -5.84
CA LEU A 64 -8.50 17.40 -7.18
C LEU A 64 -9.95 17.43 -7.66
N LEU A 65 -10.70 16.37 -7.45
CA LEU A 65 -12.10 16.30 -7.82
C LEU A 65 -12.96 17.30 -7.02
N ALA A 66 -12.66 17.50 -5.76
CA ALA A 66 -13.38 18.45 -4.91
C ALA A 66 -13.25 19.89 -5.40
N TYR A 67 -12.14 20.20 -6.06
CA TYR A 67 -11.90 21.55 -6.61
C TYR A 67 -12.39 21.74 -8.03
N ARG A 68 -12.94 20.70 -8.66
CA ARG A 68 -13.51 20.83 -10.01
C ARG A 68 -14.98 21.27 -9.91
N PRO A 69 -15.33 22.47 -10.41
CA PRO A 69 -16.68 23.02 -10.24
C PRO A 69 -17.77 22.28 -11.03
N PHE A 70 -17.39 21.30 -11.84
CA PHE A 70 -18.32 20.61 -12.73
C PHE A 70 -19.04 19.42 -12.09
N ILE A 71 -18.63 18.98 -10.89
CA ILE A 71 -19.16 17.76 -10.30
C ILE A 71 -19.43 17.97 -8.80
N PRO A 72 -20.30 18.91 -8.42
CA PRO A 72 -20.56 19.19 -7.01
C PRO A 72 -21.26 18.04 -6.28
N ALA A 73 -21.94 17.16 -7.00
CA ALA A 73 -22.67 16.03 -6.39
C ALA A 73 -21.76 14.90 -5.91
N LEU A 74 -20.47 14.91 -6.28
CA LEU A 74 -19.53 13.89 -5.83
C LEU A 74 -18.98 14.14 -4.44
N GLU A 75 -19.14 15.35 -3.91
CA GLU A 75 -18.60 15.72 -2.60
C GLU A 75 -19.23 14.95 -1.44
N ASP A 76 -20.49 14.55 -1.56
CA ASP A 76 -21.24 14.02 -0.43
C ASP A 76 -21.16 12.50 -0.26
N THR A 77 -20.85 11.72 -1.31
CA THR A 77 -20.94 10.26 -1.24
C THR A 77 -19.66 9.54 -1.67
N TRP A 78 -18.86 10.16 -2.49
CA TRP A 78 -17.76 9.51 -3.18
C TRP A 78 -16.47 9.48 -2.40
N VAL A 79 -16.26 10.50 -1.61
CA VAL A 79 -14.99 10.79 -0.96
C VAL A 79 -15.07 10.52 0.53
N SER A 80 -16.07 9.78 0.97
CA SER A 80 -16.30 9.57 2.39
C SER A 80 -15.41 8.48 2.98
N SER A 81 -14.95 7.51 2.19
CA SER A 81 -14.21 6.37 2.72
C SER A 81 -13.10 5.88 1.80
N VAL A 82 -12.13 5.21 2.41
CA VAL A 82 -11.01 4.56 1.73
C VAL A 82 -11.51 3.55 0.70
N GLY A 83 -12.57 2.81 1.00
CA GLY A 83 -13.14 1.82 0.08
C GLY A 83 -13.54 2.40 -1.27
N ALA A 84 -13.93 3.67 -1.29
CA ALA A 84 -14.35 4.34 -2.52
C ALA A 84 -13.17 4.74 -3.43
N ILE A 85 -11.97 4.84 -2.87
CA ILE A 85 -10.79 5.35 -3.60
C ILE A 85 -9.64 4.35 -3.72
N MET A 86 -9.66 3.25 -2.97
CA MET A 86 -8.60 2.25 -2.99
C MET A 86 -8.53 1.50 -4.32
N SER A 87 -7.35 1.00 -4.65
CA SER A 87 -7.17 0.04 -5.73
C SER A 87 -7.38 -1.37 -5.19
N THR A 88 -8.07 -2.24 -5.94
CA THR A 88 -8.38 -3.61 -5.51
C THR A 88 -7.47 -4.68 -6.11
N GLY A 89 -6.90 -4.44 -7.28
CA GLY A 89 -5.97 -5.37 -7.90
C GLY A 89 -4.56 -5.22 -7.32
N VAL A 90 -4.38 -5.52 -6.05
CA VAL A 90 -3.14 -5.24 -5.33
C VAL A 90 -2.06 -6.23 -5.71
N VAL A 91 -0.90 -5.71 -6.09
CA VAL A 91 0.32 -6.50 -6.23
C VAL A 91 0.89 -6.74 -4.85
N ALA A 92 1.05 -8.01 -4.48
CA ALA A 92 1.59 -8.42 -3.19
C ALA A 92 2.62 -9.54 -3.38
N LEU A 93 3.52 -9.68 -2.42
CA LEU A 93 4.53 -10.74 -2.42
C LEU A 93 4.46 -11.54 -1.13
N TYR A 94 4.98 -12.76 -1.18
CA TYR A 94 5.18 -13.59 0.00
C TYR A 94 6.59 -13.38 0.56
N PRO A 95 6.81 -13.60 1.87
CA PRO A 95 8.11 -13.32 2.49
C PRO A 95 9.31 -14.03 1.86
N VAL A 96 9.09 -15.21 1.28
CA VAL A 96 10.16 -16.02 0.68
C VAL A 96 10.58 -15.53 -0.71
N GLU A 97 9.81 -14.65 -1.32
CA GLU A 97 10.12 -14.17 -2.67
C GLU A 97 11.32 -13.22 -2.66
N PRO A 98 12.17 -13.27 -3.71
CA PRO A 98 13.42 -12.52 -3.70
C PRO A 98 13.24 -11.03 -3.92
N ALA A 99 14.15 -10.25 -3.36
CA ALA A 99 14.18 -8.79 -3.52
C ALA A 99 14.18 -8.37 -5.00
N LEU A 100 14.83 -9.13 -5.86
CA LEU A 100 14.84 -8.85 -7.30
C LEU A 100 13.42 -8.76 -7.87
N LYS A 101 12.52 -9.62 -7.42
CA LYS A 101 11.13 -9.61 -7.88
C LYS A 101 10.43 -8.33 -7.44
N ALA A 102 10.67 -7.88 -6.22
CA ALA A 102 10.11 -6.61 -5.72
C ALA A 102 10.64 -5.43 -6.54
N ILE A 103 11.93 -5.41 -6.82
CA ILE A 103 12.56 -4.36 -7.64
C ILE A 103 11.93 -4.32 -9.03
N ALA A 104 11.80 -5.48 -9.67
CA ALA A 104 11.20 -5.57 -11.01
C ALA A 104 9.77 -5.07 -11.03
N LEU A 105 8.96 -5.43 -10.02
CA LEU A 105 7.59 -4.96 -9.91
C LEU A 105 7.51 -3.44 -9.75
N MET A 106 8.40 -2.87 -8.94
CA MET A 106 8.44 -1.42 -8.73
C MET A 106 8.83 -0.67 -10.00
N VAL A 107 9.78 -1.21 -10.77
CA VAL A 107 10.23 -0.59 -12.02
C VAL A 107 9.19 -0.75 -13.12
N ASP A 108 8.70 -1.96 -13.32
CA ASP A 108 7.83 -2.28 -14.45
C ASP A 108 6.42 -1.70 -14.27
N HIS A 109 5.93 -1.64 -13.05
CA HIS A 109 4.56 -1.18 -12.76
C HIS A 109 4.52 0.17 -12.05
N ARG A 110 5.68 0.79 -11.82
CA ARG A 110 5.80 2.11 -11.16
C ARG A 110 5.14 2.15 -9.79
N ILE A 111 5.17 1.05 -9.07
CA ILE A 111 4.64 0.99 -7.71
C ILE A 111 5.74 1.30 -6.71
N ARG A 112 5.37 1.84 -5.56
CA ARG A 112 6.32 2.31 -4.53
C ARG A 112 6.24 1.53 -3.24
N THR A 113 5.16 0.78 -3.07
CA THR A 113 4.87 0.04 -1.85
C THR A 113 4.26 -1.29 -2.23
N ILE A 114 4.80 -2.37 -1.69
CA ILE A 114 4.31 -3.72 -1.94
C ILE A 114 3.95 -4.36 -0.60
N PRO A 115 2.68 -4.70 -0.37
CA PRO A 115 2.32 -5.49 0.80
C PRO A 115 2.93 -6.88 0.73
N ILE A 116 3.40 -7.36 1.87
CA ILE A 116 3.89 -8.73 2.03
C ILE A 116 2.82 -9.49 2.80
N VAL A 117 2.42 -10.62 2.25
CA VAL A 117 1.27 -11.37 2.73
C VAL A 117 1.62 -12.80 3.05
N THR A 118 0.77 -13.43 3.86
CA THR A 118 0.83 -14.87 4.10
C THR A 118 -0.60 -15.43 4.08
N ASP A 119 -0.73 -16.69 3.68
CA ASP A 119 -2.03 -17.36 3.64
C ASP A 119 -2.32 -17.98 5.00
N THR A 120 -3.54 -17.76 5.49
CA THR A 120 -4.04 -18.34 6.73
C THR A 120 -5.39 -18.99 6.48
N ALA A 121 -5.90 -19.73 7.47
CA ALA A 121 -7.25 -20.27 7.41
C ALA A 121 -8.31 -19.19 7.25
N ALA A 122 -8.03 -17.96 7.72
CA ALA A 122 -8.94 -16.81 7.62
C ALA A 122 -8.77 -16.04 6.31
N GLY A 123 -7.80 -16.41 5.45
CA GLY A 123 -7.51 -15.74 4.18
C GLY A 123 -6.08 -15.21 4.12
N THR A 124 -5.83 -14.37 3.12
CA THR A 124 -4.51 -13.77 2.89
C THR A 124 -4.37 -12.50 3.71
N ILE A 125 -3.46 -12.52 4.68
CA ILE A 125 -3.26 -11.40 5.61
C ILE A 125 -1.93 -10.70 5.35
N VAL A 126 -1.86 -9.40 5.69
CA VAL A 126 -0.65 -8.60 5.59
C VAL A 126 0.25 -8.86 6.78
N VAL A 127 1.52 -9.20 6.52
CA VAL A 127 2.54 -9.42 7.55
C VAL A 127 3.66 -8.37 7.51
N GLY A 128 3.75 -7.61 6.44
CA GLY A 128 4.76 -6.59 6.30
C GLY A 128 4.51 -5.73 5.06
N VAL A 129 5.39 -4.77 4.87
CA VAL A 129 5.38 -3.89 3.70
C VAL A 129 6.82 -3.66 3.26
N VAL A 130 7.06 -3.69 1.96
CA VAL A 130 8.35 -3.33 1.37
C VAL A 130 8.16 -2.05 0.55
N ALA A 131 8.94 -1.03 0.90
CA ALA A 131 8.97 0.23 0.16
C ALA A 131 10.32 0.37 -0.56
N ARG A 132 10.40 1.36 -1.45
CA ARG A 132 11.63 1.61 -2.20
C ARG A 132 12.86 1.79 -1.31
N ARG A 133 12.71 2.45 -0.16
CA ARG A 133 13.82 2.68 0.77
C ARG A 133 14.35 1.37 1.37
N ASP A 134 13.49 0.40 1.59
CA ASP A 134 13.90 -0.90 2.14
C ASP A 134 14.81 -1.64 1.15
N LEU A 135 14.44 -1.60 -0.13
CA LEU A 135 15.24 -2.20 -1.19
C LEU A 135 16.52 -1.41 -1.43
N ALA A 136 16.46 -0.10 -1.40
CA ALA A 136 17.64 0.76 -1.57
C ALA A 136 18.69 0.51 -0.48
N ARG A 137 18.26 0.29 0.76
CA ARG A 137 19.17 -0.06 1.87
C ARG A 137 19.87 -1.38 1.61
N ALA A 138 19.19 -2.36 1.04
CA ALA A 138 19.76 -3.66 0.72
C ALA A 138 20.83 -3.57 -0.37
N LEU A 139 20.74 -2.58 -1.25
CA LEU A 139 21.71 -2.38 -2.33
C LEU A 139 22.98 -1.64 -1.89
N LYS A 140 22.96 -1.01 -0.71
CA LYS A 140 24.15 -0.35 -0.17
C LYS A 140 25.14 -1.39 0.32
N PRO A 141 26.43 -1.29 -0.08
CA PRO A 141 27.48 -2.16 0.45
C PRO A 141 27.74 -1.91 1.93
#